data_22d40a0b5dc055c5e46822f61715da36
#
_entry.id   22d40a0b5dc055c5e46822f61715da36
#
_cell.length_a   1.000
_cell.length_b   1.000
_cell.length_c   1.000
_cell.angle_alpha   90.00
_cell.angle_beta   90.00
_cell.angle_gamma   90.00
#
_symmetry.space_group_name_H-M   'P 1'
#
loop_
_entity.id
_entity.type
_entity.pdbx_description
1 polymer ?
#
loop_
_entity_poly.entity_id
_entity_poly.type
_entity_poly.pdbx_seq_one_letter_code
_entity_poly.pdbx_strand_id
1 'polypeptide(L)'
;MLRIFGAALLLASGLTITTVPVHALQIVVTQVDNNTDGSMTYHFVVKTDQGETLTPGESKETSDFLTVYNFYGLVDGSVKSPAGWEFSSEEFGRTPYWNGYPLVLPVDVPGTPNLTWTVTKPVAAGAQIEGFTATTRVSGMVHGSYTAQVTRESPPIKGAAAGTPGAEALVSKQALIGWLVTPSFLADVK
;
A
#
# COMPACT_ATOMS: atom_id res chain seq x y z
N MET A 1 -28.23 -18.01 -67.82
CA MET A 1 -28.51 -18.14 -66.39
C MET A 1 -27.22 -17.82 -65.61
N LEU A 2 -27.12 -16.60 -65.07
CA LEU A 2 -25.93 -16.11 -64.37
C LEU A 2 -26.26 -16.11 -62.86
N ARG A 3 -25.57 -16.92 -62.05
CA ARG A 3 -25.73 -16.96 -60.61
C ARG A 3 -24.62 -16.11 -59.96
N ILE A 4 -25.02 -14.99 -59.40
CA ILE A 4 -24.13 -14.11 -58.59
C ILE A 4 -24.13 -14.64 -57.17
N PHE A 5 -22.98 -15.13 -56.71
CA PHE A 5 -22.73 -15.44 -55.27
C PHE A 5 -22.27 -14.16 -54.59
N GLY A 6 -23.12 -13.62 -53.74
CA GLY A 6 -22.74 -12.53 -52.81
C GLY A 6 -21.98 -13.09 -51.64
N ALA A 7 -20.72 -12.70 -51.48
CA ALA A 7 -19.93 -12.98 -50.29
C ALA A 7 -20.23 -11.91 -49.22
N ALA A 8 -20.85 -12.30 -48.12
CA ALA A 8 -21.03 -11.45 -46.93
C ALA A 8 -19.74 -11.43 -46.14
N LEU A 9 -19.09 -10.28 -46.07
CA LEU A 9 -17.90 -10.04 -45.25
C LEU A 9 -18.35 -9.68 -43.82
N LEU A 10 -18.26 -10.63 -42.88
CA LEU A 10 -18.50 -10.42 -41.48
C LEU A 10 -17.23 -9.73 -40.86
N LEU A 11 -17.32 -8.42 -40.65
CA LEU A 11 -16.35 -7.68 -39.83
C LEU A 11 -16.58 -8.01 -38.32
N ALA A 12 -15.80 -8.93 -37.79
CA ALA A 12 -15.71 -9.15 -36.35
C ALA A 12 -14.85 -8.03 -35.74
N SER A 13 -15.48 -6.99 -35.22
CA SER A 13 -14.81 -5.98 -34.40
C SER A 13 -14.45 -6.63 -33.04
N GLY A 14 -13.21 -7.08 -32.93
CA GLY A 14 -12.66 -7.58 -31.69
C GLY A 14 -12.55 -6.44 -30.64
N LEU A 15 -13.41 -6.48 -29.65
CA LEU A 15 -13.29 -5.62 -28.45
C LEU A 15 -12.09 -6.12 -27.63
N THR A 16 -10.94 -5.52 -27.81
CA THR A 16 -9.78 -5.77 -26.93
C THR A 16 -10.05 -5.12 -25.59
N ILE A 17 -10.52 -5.90 -24.62
CA ILE A 17 -10.57 -5.48 -23.21
C ILE A 17 -9.13 -5.48 -22.70
N THR A 18 -8.49 -4.32 -22.71
CA THR A 18 -7.23 -4.13 -22.00
C THR A 18 -7.54 -4.11 -20.51
N THR A 19 -7.36 -5.24 -19.83
CA THR A 19 -7.35 -5.26 -18.36
C THR A 19 -6.10 -4.52 -17.92
N VAL A 20 -6.26 -3.27 -17.49
CA VAL A 20 -5.21 -2.55 -16.76
C VAL A 20 -5.03 -3.31 -15.44
N PRO A 21 -3.85 -3.85 -15.14
CA PRO A 21 -3.63 -4.46 -13.84
C PRO A 21 -3.87 -3.39 -12.78
N VAL A 22 -4.82 -3.64 -11.89
CA VAL A 22 -5.04 -2.78 -10.71
C VAL A 22 -3.90 -3.09 -9.77
N HIS A 23 -2.84 -2.32 -9.86
CA HIS A 23 -1.76 -2.33 -8.86
C HIS A 23 -2.23 -1.45 -7.70
N ALA A 24 -2.28 -2.00 -6.51
CA ALA A 24 -2.46 -1.25 -5.28
C ALA A 24 -1.09 -0.83 -4.73
N LEU A 25 -1.05 0.19 -3.87
CA LEU A 25 0.16 0.54 -3.13
C LEU A 25 0.83 -0.71 -2.58
N GLN A 26 2.14 -0.79 -2.77
CA GLN A 26 2.97 -1.90 -2.30
C GLN A 26 4.04 -1.39 -1.35
N ILE A 27 4.27 -2.15 -0.28
CA ILE A 27 5.46 -2.04 0.57
C ILE A 27 6.33 -3.24 0.28
N VAL A 28 7.55 -2.99 -0.16
CA VAL A 28 8.50 -4.04 -0.55
C VAL A 28 9.76 -3.93 0.30
N VAL A 29 10.21 -5.04 0.89
CA VAL A 29 11.56 -5.14 1.47
C VAL A 29 12.52 -5.34 0.30
N THR A 30 13.38 -4.37 0.07
CA THR A 30 14.35 -4.41 -1.03
C THR A 30 15.71 -4.94 -0.62
N GLN A 31 16.04 -4.81 0.67
CA GLN A 31 17.32 -5.24 1.21
C GLN A 31 17.18 -5.52 2.72
N VAL A 32 17.97 -6.48 3.21
CA VAL A 32 18.18 -6.72 4.63
C VAL A 32 19.68 -6.80 4.88
N ASP A 33 20.20 -5.87 5.65
CA ASP A 33 21.63 -5.81 6.00
C ASP A 33 21.89 -6.53 7.32
N ASN A 34 22.93 -7.36 7.35
CA ASN A 34 23.44 -7.92 8.58
C ASN A 34 24.47 -6.95 9.17
N ASN A 35 24.18 -6.39 10.34
CA ASN A 35 25.07 -5.47 11.01
C ASN A 35 26.17 -6.21 11.80
N THR A 36 27.27 -5.53 12.09
CA THR A 36 28.41 -6.12 12.81
C THR A 36 28.09 -6.50 14.26
N ASP A 37 27.03 -5.94 14.85
CA ASP A 37 26.53 -6.25 16.20
C ASP A 37 25.52 -7.41 16.22
N GLY A 38 25.29 -8.06 15.08
CA GLY A 38 24.34 -9.17 14.91
C GLY A 38 22.89 -8.73 14.72
N SER A 39 22.61 -7.44 14.71
CA SER A 39 21.28 -6.94 14.34
C SER A 39 21.10 -6.93 12.81
N MET A 40 19.85 -6.78 12.34
CA MET A 40 19.49 -6.75 10.93
C MET A 40 18.72 -5.48 10.61
N THR A 41 19.11 -4.76 9.56
CA THR A 41 18.41 -3.57 9.09
C THR A 41 17.60 -3.87 7.84
N TYR A 42 16.29 -3.71 7.93
CA TYR A 42 15.35 -3.83 6.82
C TYR A 42 15.22 -2.50 6.08
N HIS A 43 15.29 -2.55 4.76
CA HIS A 43 15.05 -1.40 3.88
C HIS A 43 13.74 -1.61 3.13
N PHE A 44 12.83 -0.65 3.27
CA PHE A 44 11.53 -0.71 2.62
C PHE A 44 11.45 0.34 1.52
N VAL A 45 10.74 -0.02 0.47
CA VAL A 45 10.33 0.87 -0.61
C VAL A 45 8.81 0.85 -0.69
N VAL A 46 8.22 2.02 -0.77
CA VAL A 46 6.79 2.21 -0.98
C VAL A 46 6.56 2.60 -2.43
N LYS A 47 5.65 1.91 -3.10
CA LYS A 47 5.25 2.18 -4.49
C LYS A 47 3.76 2.47 -4.52
N THR A 48 3.37 3.65 -4.98
CA THR A 48 1.97 4.00 -5.26
C THR A 48 1.59 3.60 -6.67
N ASP A 49 0.31 3.28 -6.89
CA ASP A 49 -0.21 3.07 -8.24
C ASP A 49 -0.49 4.41 -8.94
N GLN A 50 -0.71 4.37 -10.26
CA GLN A 50 -0.98 5.55 -11.10
C GLN A 50 -2.27 6.30 -10.72
N GLY A 51 -3.22 5.64 -10.06
CA GLY A 51 -4.45 6.24 -9.57
C GLY A 51 -4.47 6.54 -8.07
N GLU A 52 -3.35 6.35 -7.37
CA GLU A 52 -3.26 6.47 -5.91
C GLU A 52 -2.26 7.55 -5.51
N THR A 53 -2.69 8.47 -4.68
CA THR A 53 -1.86 9.47 -4.04
C THR A 53 -1.83 9.21 -2.53
N LEU A 54 -0.86 9.79 -1.83
CA LEU A 54 -0.86 9.83 -0.39
C LEU A 54 -0.95 11.28 0.04
N THR A 55 -1.97 11.60 0.81
CA THR A 55 -2.28 12.97 1.19
C THR A 55 -2.25 13.16 2.71
N PRO A 56 -1.57 14.20 3.21
CA PRO A 56 -1.70 14.58 4.61
C PRO A 56 -3.14 15.07 4.86
N GLY A 57 -3.68 14.71 6.01
CA GLY A 57 -4.93 15.25 6.52
C GLY A 57 -4.69 16.43 7.45
N GLU A 58 -5.76 16.91 8.07
CA GLU A 58 -5.69 17.96 9.11
C GLU A 58 -5.05 17.46 10.42
N SER A 59 -5.09 16.16 10.63
CA SER A 59 -4.47 15.48 11.77
C SER A 59 -3.80 14.18 11.33
N LYS A 60 -3.06 13.54 12.26
CA LYS A 60 -2.46 12.24 12.02
C LYS A 60 -3.51 11.18 11.67
N GLU A 61 -4.69 11.23 12.30
CA GLU A 61 -5.77 10.27 12.12
C GLU A 61 -6.42 10.36 10.74
N THR A 62 -6.43 11.54 10.15
CA THR A 62 -7.03 11.80 8.82
C THR A 62 -6.03 11.73 7.68
N SER A 63 -4.72 11.71 8.00
CA SER A 63 -3.65 11.55 7.02
C SER A 63 -3.57 10.13 6.47
N ASP A 64 -3.12 9.99 5.24
CA ASP A 64 -2.74 8.69 4.70
C ASP A 64 -1.53 8.14 5.43
N PHE A 65 -1.45 6.82 5.51
CA PHE A 65 -0.43 6.12 6.29
C PHE A 65 -0.17 4.72 5.75
N LEU A 66 0.89 4.13 6.24
CA LEU A 66 1.18 2.70 6.11
C LEU A 66 1.64 2.15 7.46
N THR A 67 1.25 0.91 7.75
CA THR A 67 1.62 0.20 8.99
C THR A 67 2.15 -1.18 8.65
N VAL A 68 3.36 -1.49 9.11
CA VAL A 68 3.94 -2.84 9.09
C VAL A 68 3.68 -3.47 10.45
N TYR A 69 3.01 -4.61 10.45
CA TYR A 69 2.57 -5.27 11.68
C TYR A 69 3.63 -6.22 12.24
N ASN A 70 3.66 -6.31 13.57
CA ASN A 70 4.44 -7.30 14.31
C ASN A 70 5.92 -7.32 13.93
N PHE A 71 6.60 -6.18 14.05
CA PHE A 71 8.03 -6.07 13.77
C PHE A 71 8.85 -6.49 15.01
N TYR A 72 9.09 -7.79 15.14
CA TYR A 72 9.76 -8.37 16.30
C TYR A 72 11.18 -7.83 16.52
N GLY A 73 11.53 -7.61 17.78
CA GLY A 73 12.89 -7.26 18.20
C GLY A 73 13.37 -5.90 17.73
N LEU A 74 12.45 -4.96 17.48
CA LEU A 74 12.79 -3.59 17.07
C LEU A 74 13.84 -2.99 18.00
N VAL A 75 14.88 -2.41 17.41
CA VAL A 75 15.89 -1.63 18.15
C VAL A 75 15.38 -0.20 18.28
N ASP A 76 15.26 0.29 19.50
CA ASP A 76 14.78 1.64 19.78
C ASP A 76 15.62 2.69 19.05
N GLY A 77 14.93 3.68 18.47
CA GLY A 77 15.54 4.78 17.72
C GLY A 77 16.18 4.38 16.38
N SER A 78 16.04 3.13 15.94
CA SER A 78 16.64 2.66 14.68
C SER A 78 15.80 2.97 13.43
N VAL A 79 14.52 3.32 13.62
CA VAL A 79 13.63 3.57 12.50
C VAL A 79 13.96 4.90 11.85
N LYS A 80 14.08 4.87 10.51
CA LYS A 80 14.23 6.09 9.71
C LYS A 80 13.04 6.26 8.80
N SER A 81 12.73 7.52 8.55
CA SER A 81 11.67 7.95 7.65
C SER A 81 12.23 8.90 6.60
N PRO A 82 11.81 8.80 5.33
CA PRO A 82 12.15 9.82 4.34
C PRO A 82 11.47 11.17 4.67
N ALA A 83 11.95 12.23 4.05
CA ALA A 83 11.34 13.55 4.20
C ALA A 83 9.87 13.54 3.78
N GLY A 84 9.00 14.15 4.58
CA GLY A 84 7.55 14.15 4.36
C GLY A 84 6.81 12.99 5.00
N TRP A 85 7.48 12.26 5.91
CA TRP A 85 6.88 11.16 6.67
C TRP A 85 7.23 11.27 8.15
N GLU A 86 6.27 10.95 9.00
CA GLU A 86 6.41 10.87 10.44
C GLU A 86 6.23 9.42 10.88
N PHE A 87 7.13 8.94 11.73
CA PHE A 87 7.10 7.59 12.28
C PHE A 87 6.46 7.58 13.67
N SER A 88 5.68 6.52 13.94
CA SER A 88 5.29 6.12 15.29
C SER A 88 5.38 4.61 15.45
N SER A 89 5.78 4.17 16.63
CA SER A 89 5.70 2.77 17.05
C SER A 89 4.50 2.60 17.98
N GLU A 90 3.65 1.64 17.69
CA GLU A 90 2.38 1.45 18.40
C GLU A 90 2.21 -0.01 18.78
N GLU A 91 1.59 -0.29 19.93
CA GLU A 91 1.27 -1.65 20.37
C GLU A 91 0.16 -2.24 19.48
N PHE A 92 -0.81 -1.40 19.10
CA PHE A 92 -1.86 -1.76 18.16
C PHE A 92 -1.60 -1.06 16.82
N GLY A 93 -1.47 -1.83 15.77
CA GLY A 93 -1.21 -1.31 14.43
C GLY A 93 -2.38 -0.49 13.92
N ARG A 94 -2.05 0.62 13.25
CA ARG A 94 -3.07 1.48 12.67
C ARG A 94 -3.71 0.80 11.46
N THR A 95 -5.01 0.56 11.55
CA THR A 95 -5.79 -0.07 10.49
C THR A 95 -6.67 0.97 9.80
N PRO A 96 -6.68 1.03 8.47
CA PRO A 96 -7.58 1.93 7.75
C PRO A 96 -9.02 1.53 7.97
N TYR A 97 -9.91 2.52 7.95
CA TYR A 97 -11.35 2.31 8.11
C TYR A 97 -12.07 2.57 6.79
N TRP A 98 -13.03 1.72 6.49
CA TRP A 98 -13.99 1.98 5.45
C TRP A 98 -15.38 2.14 6.08
N ASN A 99 -16.04 3.27 5.84
CA ASN A 99 -17.34 3.59 6.44
C ASN A 99 -17.38 3.44 7.98
N GLY A 100 -16.25 3.75 8.64
CA GLY A 100 -16.15 3.66 10.10
C GLY A 100 -15.85 2.27 10.64
N TYR A 101 -15.65 1.27 9.77
CA TYR A 101 -15.29 -0.09 10.18
C TYR A 101 -13.93 -0.50 9.61
N PRO A 102 -13.12 -1.23 10.38
CA PRO A 102 -11.89 -1.79 9.83
C PRO A 102 -12.23 -2.83 8.75
N LEU A 103 -11.57 -2.76 7.60
CA LEU A 103 -11.83 -3.67 6.47
C LEU A 103 -11.37 -5.11 6.75
N VAL A 104 -10.17 -5.25 7.27
CA VAL A 104 -9.57 -6.51 7.73
C VAL A 104 -8.59 -6.12 8.83
N LEU A 105 -8.54 -6.90 9.88
CA LEU A 105 -7.59 -6.70 10.97
C LEU A 105 -6.44 -7.69 10.81
N PRO A 106 -5.22 -7.22 10.50
CA PRO A 106 -4.04 -8.01 10.83
C PRO A 106 -4.06 -8.31 12.34
N VAL A 107 -3.60 -9.49 12.71
CA VAL A 107 -3.55 -9.87 14.12
C VAL A 107 -2.36 -9.18 14.77
N ASP A 108 -2.61 -8.29 15.72
CA ASP A 108 -1.58 -7.72 16.57
C ASP A 108 -1.12 -8.75 17.60
N VAL A 109 0.18 -8.89 17.75
CA VAL A 109 0.78 -9.72 18.79
C VAL A 109 1.16 -8.82 19.97
N PRO A 110 0.54 -9.01 21.16
CA PRO A 110 0.84 -8.17 22.33
C PRO A 110 2.34 -8.11 22.64
N GLY A 111 2.83 -6.90 22.94
CA GLY A 111 4.24 -6.64 23.20
C GLY A 111 5.14 -6.63 21.97
N THR A 112 4.58 -6.73 20.77
CA THR A 112 5.32 -6.60 19.52
C THR A 112 4.96 -5.29 18.83
N PRO A 113 5.95 -4.41 18.55
CA PRO A 113 5.66 -3.11 17.96
C PRO A 113 5.17 -3.23 16.53
N ASN A 114 4.24 -2.35 16.18
CA ASN A 114 3.83 -2.07 14.80
C ASN A 114 4.50 -0.77 14.35
N LEU A 115 4.98 -0.74 13.12
CA LEU A 115 5.68 0.41 12.55
C LEU A 115 4.71 1.19 11.67
N THR A 116 4.30 2.38 12.13
CA THR A 116 3.40 3.24 11.35
C THR A 116 4.15 4.46 10.83
N TRP A 117 4.07 4.70 9.53
CA TRP A 117 4.53 5.93 8.89
C TRP A 117 3.32 6.70 8.35
N THR A 118 3.17 7.91 8.82
CA THR A 118 2.09 8.83 8.42
C THR A 118 2.65 9.88 7.48
N VAL A 119 1.98 10.11 6.36
CA VAL A 119 2.40 11.12 5.39
C VAL A 119 2.17 12.53 5.93
N THR A 120 3.16 13.41 5.82
CA THR A 120 3.10 14.82 6.21
C THR A 120 3.25 15.78 5.02
N LYS A 121 3.60 15.24 3.84
CA LYS A 121 3.63 15.97 2.57
C LYS A 121 3.01 15.11 1.48
N PRO A 122 2.29 15.71 0.51
CA PRO A 122 1.66 14.95 -0.56
C PRO A 122 2.66 14.10 -1.35
N VAL A 123 2.26 12.88 -1.69
CA VAL A 123 2.99 11.96 -2.57
C VAL A 123 2.15 11.74 -3.83
N ALA A 124 2.78 11.93 -4.98
CA ALA A 124 2.12 11.79 -6.27
C ALA A 124 1.80 10.31 -6.60
N ALA A 125 0.83 10.12 -7.49
CA ALA A 125 0.53 8.81 -8.07
C ALA A 125 1.72 8.26 -8.85
N GLY A 126 1.92 6.95 -8.81
CA GLY A 126 3.02 6.26 -9.50
C GLY A 126 4.40 6.53 -8.90
N ALA A 127 4.49 7.10 -7.70
CA ALA A 127 5.76 7.38 -7.03
C ALA A 127 6.40 6.12 -6.45
N GLN A 128 7.73 6.11 -6.41
CA GLN A 128 8.52 5.18 -5.63
C GLN A 128 9.27 5.97 -4.55
N ILE A 129 9.06 5.60 -3.28
CA ILE A 129 9.62 6.29 -2.13
C ILE A 129 10.54 5.33 -1.40
N GLU A 130 11.78 5.73 -1.21
CA GLU A 130 12.85 5.00 -0.54
C GLU A 130 13.23 5.68 0.77
N GLY A 131 14.08 5.03 1.57
CA GLY A 131 14.62 5.62 2.81
C GLY A 131 13.86 5.26 4.08
N PHE A 132 12.89 4.35 4.00
CA PHE A 132 12.31 3.72 5.19
C PHE A 132 13.22 2.60 5.65
N THR A 133 13.65 2.64 6.90
CA THR A 133 14.44 1.54 7.49
C THR A 133 13.99 1.25 8.91
N ALA A 134 14.18 0.00 9.35
CA ALA A 134 14.01 -0.41 10.73
C ALA A 134 15.02 -1.52 11.05
N THR A 135 15.62 -1.48 12.24
CA THR A 135 16.59 -2.48 12.67
C THR A 135 15.98 -3.40 13.74
N THR A 136 16.25 -4.68 13.62
CA THR A 136 15.82 -5.72 14.57
C THR A 136 16.98 -6.51 15.11
N ARG A 137 16.82 -7.09 16.32
CA ARG A 137 17.74 -8.08 16.91
C ARG A 137 17.34 -9.52 16.62
N VAL A 138 16.27 -9.72 15.85
CA VAL A 138 15.75 -11.05 15.50
C VAL A 138 16.20 -11.40 14.10
N SER A 139 16.81 -12.59 13.94
CA SER A 139 17.34 -13.07 12.66
C SER A 139 16.33 -13.86 11.83
N GLY A 140 15.27 -14.39 12.46
CA GLY A 140 14.23 -15.12 11.76
C GLY A 140 13.35 -14.20 10.92
N MET A 141 12.79 -14.74 9.83
CA MET A 141 11.94 -14.02 8.88
C MET A 141 10.67 -14.79 8.60
N VAL A 142 9.54 -14.10 8.54
CA VAL A 142 8.24 -14.67 8.14
C VAL A 142 7.52 -13.74 7.16
N HIS A 143 6.48 -14.27 6.54
CA HIS A 143 5.51 -13.44 5.83
C HIS A 143 4.63 -12.71 6.85
N GLY A 144 4.89 -11.43 7.04
CA GLY A 144 4.07 -10.52 7.83
C GLY A 144 3.09 -9.75 6.98
N SER A 145 2.28 -8.93 7.61
CA SER A 145 1.27 -8.10 6.95
C SER A 145 1.57 -6.62 7.08
N TYR A 146 1.05 -5.86 6.14
CA TYR A 146 0.95 -4.42 6.25
C TYR A 146 -0.45 -3.94 5.88
N THR A 147 -0.82 -2.78 6.40
CA THR A 147 -1.97 -2.02 5.92
C THR A 147 -1.52 -0.67 5.41
N ALA A 148 -2.32 -0.09 4.52
CA ALA A 148 -2.13 1.29 4.11
C ALA A 148 -3.49 1.97 3.88
N GLN A 149 -3.55 3.26 4.13
CA GLN A 149 -4.62 4.13 3.68
C GLN A 149 -4.07 5.04 2.60
N VAL A 150 -4.74 5.07 1.46
CA VAL A 150 -4.38 5.90 0.31
C VAL A 150 -5.56 6.75 -0.12
N THR A 151 -5.27 7.83 -0.81
CA THR A 151 -6.28 8.65 -1.48
C THR A 151 -6.34 8.25 -2.94
N ARG A 152 -7.55 7.94 -3.43
CA ARG A 152 -7.80 7.66 -4.84
C ARG A 152 -8.77 8.68 -5.43
N GLU A 153 -8.44 9.17 -6.62
CA GLU A 153 -9.32 9.99 -7.42
C GLU A 153 -9.94 9.15 -8.53
N SER A 154 -11.25 9.04 -8.51
CA SER A 154 -12.01 8.41 -9.59
C SER A 154 -12.42 9.49 -10.60
N PRO A 155 -12.09 9.33 -11.88
CA PRO A 155 -12.45 10.32 -12.88
C PRO A 155 -13.97 10.48 -12.99
N PRO A 156 -14.46 11.63 -13.46
CA PRO A 156 -15.88 11.84 -13.71
C PRO A 156 -16.43 10.81 -14.69
N ILE A 157 -17.67 10.40 -14.48
CA ILE A 157 -18.37 9.52 -15.42
C ILE A 157 -18.62 10.26 -16.73
N LYS A 158 -18.05 9.76 -17.82
CA LYS A 158 -18.18 10.37 -19.14
C LYS A 158 -19.66 10.46 -19.53
N GLY A 159 -20.14 11.69 -19.77
CA GLY A 159 -21.53 11.94 -20.15
C GLY A 159 -22.49 12.16 -18.99
N ALA A 160 -22.03 12.16 -17.73
CA ALA A 160 -22.85 12.56 -16.61
C ALA A 160 -23.24 14.05 -16.75
N ALA A 161 -24.52 14.35 -16.47
CA ALA A 161 -24.99 15.73 -16.50
C ALA A 161 -24.43 16.51 -15.32
N ALA A 162 -24.09 17.78 -15.50
CA ALA A 162 -23.64 18.66 -14.43
C ALA A 162 -24.61 18.64 -13.22
N GLY A 163 -24.08 18.51 -12.02
CA GLY A 163 -24.87 18.42 -10.78
C GLY A 163 -25.48 17.03 -10.48
N THR A 164 -25.18 16.00 -11.29
CA THR A 164 -25.55 14.61 -10.96
C THR A 164 -24.39 13.86 -10.31
N PRO A 165 -24.65 12.78 -9.53
CA PRO A 165 -23.61 11.93 -8.99
C PRO A 165 -22.70 11.39 -10.09
N GLY A 166 -21.38 11.56 -9.91
CA GLY A 166 -20.36 11.17 -10.90
C GLY A 166 -20.04 12.21 -11.98
N ALA A 167 -20.68 13.39 -11.97
CA ALA A 167 -20.32 14.50 -12.87
C ALA A 167 -18.95 15.14 -12.51
N GLU A 168 -18.52 14.98 -11.29
CA GLU A 168 -17.24 15.48 -10.78
C GLU A 168 -16.33 14.31 -10.39
N ALA A 169 -15.02 14.55 -10.37
CA ALA A 169 -14.06 13.58 -9.84
C ALA A 169 -14.38 13.28 -8.36
N LEU A 170 -14.43 12.00 -8.03
CA LEU A 170 -14.67 11.56 -6.65
C LEU A 170 -13.34 11.23 -5.99
N VAL A 171 -13.00 11.96 -4.92
CA VAL A 171 -11.84 11.68 -4.07
C VAL A 171 -12.30 10.80 -2.90
N SER A 172 -11.66 9.67 -2.71
CA SER A 172 -11.99 8.72 -1.64
C SER A 172 -10.74 8.17 -0.97
N LYS A 173 -10.86 7.87 0.33
CA LYS A 173 -9.86 7.09 1.04
C LYS A 173 -10.09 5.61 0.77
N GLN A 174 -9.00 4.90 0.48
CA GLN A 174 -9.02 3.45 0.28
C GLN A 174 -8.12 2.76 1.28
N ALA A 175 -8.59 1.64 1.78
CA ALA A 175 -7.86 0.75 2.66
C ALA A 175 -7.21 -0.36 1.83
N LEU A 176 -5.95 -0.63 2.10
CA LEU A 176 -5.16 -1.66 1.45
C LEU A 176 -4.54 -2.59 2.49
N ILE A 177 -4.41 -3.85 2.12
CA ILE A 177 -3.71 -4.86 2.90
C ILE A 177 -2.78 -5.61 1.96
N GLY A 178 -1.59 -5.91 2.42
CA GLY A 178 -0.61 -6.69 1.68
C GLY A 178 0.31 -7.47 2.60
N TRP A 179 1.25 -8.15 1.97
CA TRP A 179 2.21 -9.02 2.63
C TRP A 179 3.63 -8.58 2.31
N LEU A 180 4.51 -8.68 3.31
CA LEU A 180 5.93 -8.43 3.15
C LEU A 180 6.70 -9.36 4.10
N VAL A 181 8.03 -9.40 3.94
CA VAL A 181 8.88 -10.12 4.89
C VAL A 181 9.10 -9.26 6.13
N THR A 182 8.83 -9.82 7.31
CA THR A 182 9.08 -9.18 8.62
C THR A 182 9.94 -10.07 9.50
N PRO A 183 10.67 -9.50 10.50
CA PRO A 183 11.40 -10.30 11.47
C PRO A 183 10.44 -11.11 12.34
N SER A 184 10.84 -12.33 12.73
CA SER A 184 10.05 -13.18 13.63
C SER A 184 10.92 -14.14 14.40
N PHE A 185 10.55 -14.43 15.64
CA PHE A 185 11.14 -15.50 16.42
C PHE A 185 10.75 -16.91 15.93
N LEU A 186 9.65 -17.04 15.19
CA LEU A 186 9.13 -18.35 14.76
C LEU A 186 9.95 -19.01 13.64
N ALA A 187 10.77 -18.25 12.92
CA ALA A 187 11.60 -18.79 11.83
C ALA A 187 12.83 -19.57 12.33
N ASP A 188 13.18 -19.47 13.60
CA ASP A 188 14.31 -20.19 14.20
C ASP A 188 13.93 -21.59 14.72
N VAL A 189 12.69 -22.02 14.58
CA VAL A 189 12.25 -23.38 14.93
C VAL A 189 12.54 -24.28 13.73
N LYS A 190 13.76 -24.84 13.70
CA LYS A 190 14.15 -25.93 12.80
C LYS A 190 13.70 -27.27 13.35
#